data_d76116efee291bea1c84938bf0920ebc
#
_entry.id   d76116efee291bea1c84938bf0920ebc
#
_cell.length_a   1.000
_cell.length_b   1.000
_cell.length_c   1.000
_cell.angle_alpha   90.00
_cell.angle_beta   90.00
_cell.angle_gamma   90.00
#
_symmetry.space_group_name_H-M   'P 1'
#
loop_
_entity.id
_entity.type
_entity.pdbx_description
1 polymer ?
#
loop_
_entity_poly.entity_id
_entity_poly.type
_entity_poly.pdbx_seq_one_letter_code
_entity_poly.pdbx_strand_id
1 'polypeptide(L)'
;MNNTDEIEFSRIRKLVSHYAVSPEAKDKILVQPLATKLVKATALLDETAEMVWILNHGLHIPFISSDALTPILNKVKKGFILNPAELEQVADFVRVTRLLVRFFNKQRNNTPIIASYCDTLTILDALESQIYNAIERGQVSDNADKDLAKLRQRS
;
A
#
# COMPACT_ATOMS: atom_id res chain seq x y z
N MET A 1 -9.11 28.25 -20.50
CA MET A 1 -8.58 26.92 -20.89
C MET A 1 -9.45 26.46 -22.07
N ASN A 2 -8.84 26.18 -23.20
CA ASN A 2 -9.56 25.76 -24.40
C ASN A 2 -9.98 24.28 -24.25
N ASN A 3 -11.13 23.93 -24.81
CA ASN A 3 -11.69 22.57 -24.80
C ASN A 3 -10.71 21.54 -25.40
N THR A 4 -9.81 21.96 -26.28
CA THR A 4 -8.76 21.17 -26.90
C THR A 4 -7.69 20.73 -25.89
N ASP A 5 -7.24 21.64 -25.02
CA ASP A 5 -6.21 21.35 -23.98
C ASP A 5 -6.71 20.30 -22.98
N GLU A 6 -7.99 20.32 -22.68
CA GLU A 6 -8.64 19.37 -21.76
C GLU A 6 -8.76 17.96 -22.38
N ILE A 7 -9.04 17.88 -23.68
CA ILE A 7 -9.11 16.62 -24.43
C ILE A 7 -7.72 15.99 -24.55
N GLU A 8 -6.67 16.77 -24.86
CA GLU A 8 -5.29 16.28 -24.94
C GLU A 8 -4.78 15.80 -23.60
N PHE A 9 -5.04 16.55 -22.51
CA PHE A 9 -4.66 16.14 -21.16
C PHE A 9 -5.39 14.85 -20.72
N SER A 10 -6.65 14.67 -21.12
CA SER A 10 -7.38 13.43 -20.86
C SER A 10 -6.73 12.22 -21.56
N ARG A 11 -6.21 12.39 -22.77
CA ARG A 11 -5.46 11.33 -23.47
C ARG A 11 -4.15 10.97 -22.75
N ILE A 12 -3.42 11.97 -22.28
CA ILE A 12 -2.19 11.76 -21.51
C ILE A 12 -2.50 10.99 -20.21
N ARG A 13 -3.53 11.39 -19.45
CA ARG A 13 -3.94 10.68 -18.24
C ARG A 13 -4.24 9.21 -18.51
N LYS A 14 -4.95 8.90 -19.61
CA LYS A 14 -5.22 7.52 -20.01
C LYS A 14 -3.94 6.74 -20.30
N LEU A 15 -2.99 7.33 -21.02
CA LEU A 15 -1.71 6.68 -21.29
C LEU A 15 -0.94 6.42 -19.99
N VAL A 16 -0.82 7.41 -19.12
CA VAL A 16 -0.11 7.28 -17.83
C VAL A 16 -0.79 6.26 -16.92
N SER A 17 -2.12 6.19 -16.92
CA SER A 17 -2.86 5.23 -16.08
C SER A 17 -2.57 3.77 -16.39
N HIS A 18 -2.06 3.45 -17.60
CA HIS A 18 -1.65 2.07 -17.94
C HIS A 18 -0.39 1.62 -17.19
N TYR A 19 0.41 2.55 -16.70
CA TYR A 19 1.61 2.25 -15.91
C TYR A 19 1.33 2.17 -14.41
N ALA A 20 0.10 2.48 -13.98
CA ALA A 20 -0.27 2.38 -12.58
C ALA A 20 -0.34 0.92 -12.13
N VAL A 21 0.30 0.63 -10.99
CA VAL A 21 0.41 -0.73 -10.43
C VAL A 21 -0.87 -1.12 -9.67
N SER A 22 -1.58 -0.16 -9.06
CA SER A 22 -2.82 -0.41 -8.33
C SER A 22 -4.02 0.26 -8.99
N PRO A 23 -5.23 -0.33 -8.86
CA PRO A 23 -6.48 0.28 -9.34
C PRO A 23 -6.71 1.68 -8.75
N GLU A 24 -6.44 1.88 -7.45
CA GLU A 24 -6.62 3.18 -6.81
C GLU A 24 -5.69 4.25 -7.42
N ALA A 25 -4.44 3.88 -7.75
CA ALA A 25 -3.52 4.78 -8.44
C ALA A 25 -4.02 5.10 -9.85
N LYS A 26 -4.54 4.09 -10.56
CA LYS A 26 -5.14 4.27 -11.89
C LYS A 26 -6.31 5.24 -11.86
N ASP A 27 -7.23 5.07 -10.91
CA ASP A 27 -8.40 5.94 -10.75
C ASP A 27 -7.98 7.37 -10.40
N LYS A 28 -7.00 7.54 -9.50
CA LYS A 28 -6.45 8.86 -9.17
C LYS A 28 -5.84 9.56 -10.38
N ILE A 29 -5.09 8.84 -11.20
CA ILE A 29 -4.49 9.40 -12.43
C ILE A 29 -5.58 9.85 -13.40
N LEU A 30 -6.62 9.05 -13.60
CA LEU A 30 -7.70 9.35 -14.54
C LEU A 30 -8.50 10.61 -14.16
N VAL A 31 -8.63 10.92 -12.85
CA VAL A 31 -9.34 12.10 -12.36
C VAL A 31 -8.44 13.25 -11.96
N GLN A 32 -7.10 13.10 -12.10
CA GLN A 32 -6.12 14.12 -11.72
C GLN A 32 -6.40 15.43 -12.47
N PRO A 33 -6.68 16.54 -11.78
CA PRO A 33 -6.88 17.83 -12.45
C PRO A 33 -5.55 18.39 -12.95
N LEU A 34 -5.61 19.18 -14.01
CA LEU A 34 -4.45 19.93 -14.47
C LEU A 34 -3.99 20.93 -13.40
N ALA A 35 -2.70 20.94 -13.07
CA ALA A 35 -2.15 21.91 -12.15
C ALA A 35 -2.04 23.27 -12.84
N THR A 36 -2.85 24.24 -12.41
CA THR A 36 -2.88 25.61 -12.96
C THR A 36 -2.00 26.59 -12.21
N LYS A 37 -1.54 26.23 -11.00
CA LYS A 37 -0.64 27.07 -10.19
C LYS A 37 0.78 26.50 -10.27
N LEU A 38 1.75 27.40 -10.53
CA LEU A 38 3.16 27.03 -10.66
C LEU A 38 3.66 26.24 -9.43
N VAL A 39 3.37 26.71 -8.22
CA VAL A 39 3.79 26.05 -6.98
C VAL A 39 3.31 24.60 -6.92
N LYS A 40 2.05 24.35 -7.31
CA LYS A 40 1.50 22.99 -7.32
C LYS A 40 2.12 22.12 -8.41
N ALA A 41 2.34 22.69 -9.59
CA ALA A 41 2.99 21.98 -10.69
C ALA A 41 4.43 21.59 -10.34
N THR A 42 5.20 22.51 -9.74
CA THR A 42 6.58 22.26 -9.29
C THR A 42 6.59 21.15 -8.23
N ALA A 43 5.74 21.21 -7.22
CA ALA A 43 5.68 20.17 -6.18
C ALA A 43 5.41 18.77 -6.76
N LEU A 44 4.48 18.64 -7.71
CA LEU A 44 4.18 17.36 -8.38
C LEU A 44 5.37 16.87 -9.25
N LEU A 45 6.10 17.78 -9.86
CA LEU A 45 7.31 17.45 -10.63
C LEU A 45 8.44 16.99 -9.71
N ASP A 46 8.62 17.62 -8.56
CA ASP A 46 9.62 17.22 -7.56
C ASP A 46 9.33 15.82 -7.00
N GLU A 47 8.06 15.51 -6.65
CA GLU A 47 7.65 14.16 -6.27
C GLU A 47 7.97 13.13 -7.37
N THR A 48 7.67 13.49 -8.63
CA THR A 48 7.93 12.62 -9.78
C THR A 48 9.43 12.42 -9.98
N ALA A 49 10.23 13.47 -9.82
CA ALA A 49 11.69 13.41 -9.95
C ALA A 49 12.33 12.46 -8.93
N GLU A 50 11.85 12.44 -7.68
CA GLU A 50 12.32 11.50 -6.67
C GLU A 50 12.04 10.04 -7.07
N MET A 51 10.85 9.75 -7.61
CA MET A 51 10.52 8.40 -8.08
C MET A 51 11.34 8.00 -9.31
N VAL A 52 11.57 8.92 -10.25
CA VAL A 52 12.46 8.70 -11.40
C VAL A 52 13.89 8.40 -10.94
N TRP A 53 14.36 9.10 -9.89
CA TRP A 53 15.67 8.83 -9.31
C TRP A 53 15.76 7.37 -8.81
N ILE A 54 14.77 6.87 -8.07
CA ILE A 54 14.70 5.47 -7.60
C ILE A 54 14.82 4.49 -8.77
N LEU A 55 14.02 4.70 -9.82
CA LEU A 55 13.99 3.82 -11.00
C LEU A 55 15.32 3.81 -11.74
N ASN A 56 15.94 4.98 -11.93
CA ASN A 56 17.22 5.10 -12.63
C ASN A 56 18.39 4.47 -11.87
N HIS A 57 18.27 4.32 -10.54
CA HIS A 57 19.26 3.61 -9.72
C HIS A 57 18.98 2.12 -9.58
N GLY A 58 18.01 1.59 -10.31
CA GLY A 58 17.67 0.16 -10.28
C GLY A 58 17.16 -0.33 -8.92
N LEU A 59 16.63 0.58 -8.09
CA LEU A 59 16.11 0.24 -6.78
C LEU A 59 14.69 -0.32 -6.88
N HIS A 60 14.45 -1.43 -6.17
CA HIS A 60 13.13 -2.07 -6.14
C HIS A 60 12.36 -1.62 -4.90
N ILE A 61 11.24 -0.95 -5.13
CA ILE A 61 10.34 -0.50 -4.07
C ILE A 61 9.53 -1.70 -3.58
N PRO A 62 9.52 -2.03 -2.28
CA PRO A 62 8.61 -3.03 -1.74
C PRO A 62 7.18 -2.50 -1.84
N PHE A 63 6.34 -3.14 -2.65
CA PHE A 63 4.98 -2.71 -2.92
C PHE A 63 4.02 -3.91 -2.88
N ILE A 64 2.83 -3.69 -2.32
CA ILE A 64 1.70 -4.59 -2.38
C ILE A 64 0.43 -3.78 -2.68
N SER A 65 -0.45 -4.31 -3.54
CA SER A 65 -1.73 -3.67 -3.79
C SER A 65 -2.64 -3.74 -2.57
N SER A 66 -3.40 -2.67 -2.32
CA SER A 66 -4.41 -2.61 -1.26
C SER A 66 -5.76 -3.22 -1.65
N ASP A 67 -5.91 -3.68 -2.88
CA ASP A 67 -7.19 -4.19 -3.44
C ASP A 67 -7.80 -5.29 -2.58
N ALA A 68 -6.95 -6.23 -2.13
CA ALA A 68 -7.39 -7.34 -1.29
C ALA A 68 -7.85 -6.89 0.11
N LEU A 69 -7.43 -5.73 0.59
CA LEU A 69 -7.80 -5.22 1.91
C LEU A 69 -9.18 -4.58 1.95
N THR A 70 -9.64 -3.95 0.87
CA THR A 70 -10.93 -3.26 0.85
C THR A 70 -12.09 -4.19 1.25
N PRO A 71 -12.26 -5.40 0.70
CA PRO A 71 -13.29 -6.32 1.13
C PRO A 71 -13.09 -6.80 2.57
N ILE A 72 -11.85 -7.02 3.01
CA ILE A 72 -11.51 -7.44 4.38
C ILE A 72 -11.93 -6.36 5.39
N LEU A 73 -11.56 -5.10 5.14
CA LEU A 73 -11.96 -3.98 5.98
C LEU A 73 -13.48 -3.81 6.05
N ASN A 74 -14.19 -4.03 4.94
CA ASN A 74 -15.64 -3.98 4.94
C ASN A 74 -16.28 -5.11 5.75
N LYS A 75 -15.69 -6.30 5.78
CA LYS A 75 -16.12 -7.39 6.65
C LYS A 75 -15.95 -7.01 8.12
N VAL A 76 -14.75 -6.53 8.50
CA VAL A 76 -14.45 -6.12 9.89
C VAL A 76 -15.39 -5.00 10.35
N LYS A 77 -15.64 -3.98 9.51
CA LYS A 77 -16.59 -2.90 9.83
C LYS A 77 -18.02 -3.40 10.09
N LYS A 78 -18.41 -4.51 9.47
CA LYS A 78 -19.72 -5.16 9.67
C LYS A 78 -19.72 -6.18 10.81
N GLY A 79 -18.61 -6.35 11.54
CA GLY A 79 -18.48 -7.28 12.66
C GLY A 79 -18.28 -8.74 12.25
N PHE A 80 -17.93 -9.02 10.99
CA PHE A 80 -17.63 -10.40 10.56
C PHE A 80 -16.24 -10.83 11.01
N ILE A 81 -16.11 -12.13 11.30
CA ILE A 81 -14.84 -12.76 11.63
C ILE A 81 -14.05 -13.01 10.34
N LEU A 82 -12.75 -12.73 10.36
CA LEU A 82 -11.86 -13.03 9.26
C LEU A 82 -11.40 -14.51 9.33
N ASN A 83 -11.27 -15.13 8.15
CA ASN A 83 -10.65 -16.44 8.05
C ASN A 83 -9.11 -16.32 8.04
N PRO A 84 -8.37 -17.45 8.24
CA PRO A 84 -6.90 -17.43 8.28
C PRO A 84 -6.25 -16.80 7.05
N ALA A 85 -6.75 -17.07 5.85
CA ALA A 85 -6.19 -16.51 4.62
C ALA A 85 -6.37 -14.97 4.53
N GLU A 86 -7.49 -14.44 5.02
CA GLU A 86 -7.73 -13.00 5.11
C GLU A 86 -6.81 -12.36 6.15
N LEU A 87 -6.54 -13.03 7.26
CA LEU A 87 -5.59 -12.56 8.26
C LEU A 87 -4.16 -12.56 7.74
N GLU A 88 -3.74 -13.58 6.97
CA GLU A 88 -2.43 -13.60 6.29
C GLU A 88 -2.28 -12.41 5.33
N GLN A 89 -3.32 -12.08 4.54
CA GLN A 89 -3.29 -10.92 3.67
C GLN A 89 -3.11 -9.61 4.45
N VAL A 90 -3.74 -9.47 5.62
CA VAL A 90 -3.53 -8.31 6.51
C VAL A 90 -2.09 -8.27 7.02
N ALA A 91 -1.55 -9.39 7.50
CA ALA A 91 -0.18 -9.47 8.01
C ALA A 91 0.85 -9.14 6.91
N ASP A 92 0.67 -9.67 5.70
CA ASP A 92 1.52 -9.37 4.55
C ASP A 92 1.49 -7.89 4.19
N PHE A 93 0.32 -7.26 4.22
CA PHE A 93 0.20 -5.83 3.95
C PHE A 93 0.93 -5.00 5.01
N VAL A 94 0.77 -5.33 6.30
CA VAL A 94 1.47 -4.65 7.40
C VAL A 94 2.98 -4.82 7.26
N ARG A 95 3.45 -6.02 6.94
CA ARG A 95 4.86 -6.33 6.71
C ARG A 95 5.44 -5.52 5.56
N VAL A 96 4.75 -5.45 4.42
CA VAL A 96 5.21 -4.70 3.26
C VAL A 96 5.18 -3.19 3.53
N THR A 97 4.19 -2.68 4.26
CA THR A 97 4.15 -1.28 4.71
C THR A 97 5.39 -0.93 5.55
N ARG A 98 5.77 -1.78 6.50
CA ARG A 98 6.99 -1.62 7.28
C ARG A 98 8.25 -1.61 6.40
N LEU A 99 8.34 -2.52 5.43
CA LEU A 99 9.46 -2.56 4.49
C LEU A 99 9.53 -1.30 3.62
N LEU A 100 8.38 -0.77 3.20
CA LEU A 100 8.27 0.47 2.44
C LEU A 100 8.80 1.67 3.24
N VAL A 101 8.36 1.81 4.50
CA VAL A 101 8.85 2.86 5.40
C VAL A 101 10.37 2.76 5.59
N ARG A 102 10.91 1.57 5.85
CA ARG A 102 12.35 1.35 5.98
C ARG A 102 13.11 1.67 4.70
N PHE A 103 12.56 1.30 3.55
CA PHE A 103 13.16 1.60 2.25
C PHE A 103 13.31 3.10 2.04
N PHE A 104 12.25 3.89 2.18
CA PHE A 104 12.30 5.33 1.97
C PHE A 104 13.08 6.05 3.07
N ASN A 105 13.07 5.58 4.29
CA ASN A 105 13.96 6.11 5.34
C ASN A 105 15.44 5.94 4.97
N LYS A 106 15.82 4.82 4.37
CA LYS A 106 17.20 4.61 3.88
C LYS A 106 17.55 5.53 2.70
N GLN A 107 16.57 5.88 1.88
CA GLN A 107 16.74 6.76 0.71
C GLN A 107 16.39 8.23 0.99
N ARG A 108 16.13 8.61 2.23
CA ARG A 108 15.61 9.94 2.63
C ARG A 108 16.42 11.12 2.07
N ASN A 109 17.73 10.99 1.96
CA ASN A 109 18.57 12.04 1.41
C ASN A 109 18.31 12.31 -0.10
N ASN A 110 17.87 11.29 -0.82
CA ASN A 110 17.61 11.35 -2.25
C ASN A 110 16.12 11.49 -2.57
N THR A 111 15.26 11.11 -1.64
CA THR A 111 13.79 11.12 -1.79
C THR A 111 13.11 11.70 -0.55
N PRO A 112 13.43 12.95 -0.15
CA PRO A 112 12.91 13.53 1.08
C PRO A 112 11.39 13.72 1.08
N ILE A 113 10.78 14.04 -0.07
CA ILE A 113 9.33 14.27 -0.18
C ILE A 113 8.58 12.95 0.04
N ILE A 114 8.95 11.90 -0.70
CA ILE A 114 8.30 10.59 -0.58
C ILE A 114 8.56 9.98 0.80
N ALA A 115 9.76 10.15 1.35
CA ALA A 115 10.07 9.71 2.71
C ALA A 115 9.18 10.41 3.76
N SER A 116 8.85 11.70 3.57
CA SER A 116 7.94 12.42 4.47
C SER A 116 6.51 11.86 4.43
N TYR A 117 6.05 11.38 3.28
CA TYR A 117 4.76 10.68 3.19
C TYR A 117 4.78 9.36 3.97
N CYS A 118 5.90 8.63 3.90
CA CYS A 118 6.06 7.40 4.68
C CYS A 118 6.06 7.64 6.20
N ASP A 119 6.44 8.82 6.67
CA ASP A 119 6.37 9.19 8.11
C ASP A 119 4.92 9.24 8.63
N THR A 120 3.94 9.38 7.75
CA THR A 120 2.51 9.36 8.12
C THR A 120 1.95 7.94 8.29
N LEU A 121 2.70 6.91 7.86
CA LEU A 121 2.26 5.52 7.95
C LEU A 121 2.52 4.96 9.35
N THR A 122 1.50 4.34 9.93
CA THR A 122 1.61 3.65 11.22
C THR A 122 2.15 2.24 11.01
N ILE A 123 3.23 1.89 11.71
CA ILE A 123 3.78 0.54 11.71
C ILE A 123 3.05 -0.28 12.77
N LEU A 124 2.51 -1.44 12.39
CA LEU A 124 1.69 -2.31 13.22
C LEU A 124 2.40 -3.64 13.51
N ASP A 125 3.67 -3.60 13.95
CA ASP A 125 4.47 -4.81 14.21
C ASP A 125 3.83 -5.78 15.21
N ALA A 126 3.13 -5.25 16.21
CA ALA A 126 2.41 -6.08 17.19
C ALA A 126 1.28 -6.86 16.54
N LEU A 127 0.52 -6.23 15.65
CA LEU A 127 -0.57 -6.88 14.90
C LEU A 127 -0.02 -7.96 13.97
N GLU A 128 1.04 -7.66 13.23
CA GLU A 128 1.72 -8.63 12.36
C GLU A 128 2.14 -9.87 13.15
N SER A 129 2.82 -9.67 14.28
CA SER A 129 3.30 -10.75 15.14
C SER A 129 2.17 -11.58 15.73
N GLN A 130 1.09 -10.93 16.18
CA GLN A 130 -0.09 -11.62 16.71
C GLN A 130 -0.76 -12.50 15.64
N ILE A 131 -0.91 -11.99 14.42
CA ILE A 131 -1.50 -12.75 13.31
C ILE A 131 -0.63 -13.97 12.98
N TYR A 132 0.68 -13.80 12.78
CA TYR A 132 1.56 -14.93 12.46
C TYR A 132 1.66 -15.96 13.58
N ASN A 133 1.57 -15.56 14.85
CA ASN A 133 1.52 -16.48 15.97
C ASN A 133 0.19 -17.27 16.04
N ALA A 134 -0.91 -16.65 15.56
CA ALA A 134 -2.22 -17.27 15.55
C ALA A 134 -2.46 -18.18 14.34
N ILE A 135 -1.68 -18.00 13.26
CA ILE A 135 -1.87 -18.71 11.99
C ILE A 135 -0.59 -19.46 11.63
N GLU A 136 -0.73 -20.74 11.35
CA GLU A 136 0.34 -21.57 10.82
C GLU A 136 -0.15 -22.24 9.54
N ARG A 137 0.51 -21.94 8.39
CA ARG A 137 0.21 -22.54 7.08
C ARG A 137 -1.25 -22.42 6.65
N GLY A 138 -1.84 -21.23 6.83
CA GLY A 138 -3.23 -20.98 6.45
C GLY A 138 -4.28 -21.60 7.36
N GLN A 139 -3.87 -22.12 8.52
CA GLN A 139 -4.77 -22.68 9.55
C GLN A 139 -4.52 -22.00 10.89
N VAL A 140 -5.52 -22.03 11.76
CA VAL A 140 -5.36 -21.52 13.13
C VAL A 140 -4.35 -22.41 13.86
N SER A 141 -3.25 -21.78 14.31
CA SER A 141 -2.18 -22.46 15.06
C SER A 141 -2.69 -22.97 16.40
N ASP A 142 -2.13 -24.09 16.89
CA ASP A 142 -2.38 -24.59 18.25
C ASP A 142 -1.94 -23.59 19.34
N ASN A 143 -1.06 -22.66 18.99
CA ASN A 143 -0.61 -21.59 19.88
C ASN A 143 -1.55 -20.36 19.89
N ALA A 144 -2.59 -20.33 19.05
CA ALA A 144 -3.52 -19.21 18.96
C ALA A 144 -4.36 -19.03 20.22
N ASP A 145 -4.71 -20.14 20.88
CA ASP A 145 -5.43 -20.16 22.14
C ASP A 145 -5.07 -21.42 22.95
N LYS A 146 -4.88 -21.24 24.28
CA LYS A 146 -4.58 -22.35 25.21
C LYS A 146 -5.68 -23.40 25.28
N ASP A 147 -6.94 -23.01 25.08
CA ASP A 147 -8.07 -23.91 25.10
C ASP A 147 -8.20 -24.68 23.79
N LEU A 148 -7.85 -24.10 22.66
CA LEU A 148 -7.79 -24.79 21.37
C LEU A 148 -6.71 -25.87 21.37
N ALA A 149 -5.53 -25.60 21.92
CA ALA A 149 -4.45 -26.57 22.06
C ALA A 149 -4.89 -27.79 22.90
N LYS A 150 -5.61 -27.58 24.02
CA LYS A 150 -6.14 -28.64 24.87
C LYS A 150 -7.23 -29.50 24.19
N LEU A 151 -8.08 -28.87 23.39
CA LEU A 151 -9.15 -29.57 22.66
C LEU A 151 -8.59 -30.49 21.58
N ARG A 152 -7.57 -30.06 20.85
CA ARG A 152 -6.92 -30.86 19.80
C ARG A 152 -6.09 -32.03 20.35
N GLN A 153 -5.50 -31.86 21.54
CA GLN A 153 -4.79 -32.98 22.22
C GLN A 153 -5.72 -34.08 22.73
N ARG A 154 -7.03 -33.81 22.84
CA ARG A 154 -8.06 -34.77 23.30
C ARG A 154 -8.79 -35.47 22.17
N SER A 155 -8.53 -35.10 20.92
CA SER A 155 -9.07 -35.74 19.71
C SER A 155 -8.04 -36.64 19.07
#